data_028c405ff3e8d023dfc0919610716bee
#
_entry.id   028c405ff3e8d023dfc0919610716bee
#
_cell.length_a   1.000
_cell.length_b   1.000
_cell.length_c   1.000
_cell.angle_alpha   90.00
_cell.angle_beta   90.00
_cell.angle_gamma   90.00
#
_symmetry.space_group_name_H-M   'P 1'
#
loop_
_entity.id
_entity.type
_entity.pdbx_description
1 polymer ?
#
loop_
_entity_poly.entity_id
_entity_poly.type
_entity_poly.pdbx_seq_one_letter_code
_entity_poly.pdbx_strand_id
1 'polypeptide(L)'
;MGEDLQSNRIGDKIMSEKSLKNKTALITGASRLQGIGAATAMKLAEAGADIYFTYWMDYDRKMPWGVEKNEPDKLQQIIQELGVKCFKKELDLAEPENIKLLLADVQEKLITPDILVNNACYSTNNNYQNIEAEELDKHYQINLRATLLLSSYFARSFKKEKGGRIINLSSGQFKGPMENEIAYAATKGAVDALTISLAAELAPKGITVNAVNPGPTDTGWMNQKLKEELLKKFPQGRIGQPEDTAKLVSFLASKEAEWITGEIINSEGGFK
;
A
#
# COMPACT_ATOMS: atom_id res chain seq x y z
N MET A 1 -11.67 -58.87 -5.47
CA MET A 1 -10.60 -58.15 -6.16
C MET A 1 -10.96 -56.68 -6.10
N GLY A 2 -10.45 -56.03 -5.10
CA GLY A 2 -10.67 -54.61 -4.86
C GLY A 2 -9.45 -53.85 -5.33
N GLU A 3 -9.61 -52.92 -6.21
CA GLU A 3 -8.63 -51.86 -6.44
C GLU A 3 -9.11 -50.64 -5.68
N ASP A 4 -8.50 -50.42 -4.52
CA ASP A 4 -8.69 -49.23 -3.69
C ASP A 4 -8.18 -47.99 -4.38
N LEU A 5 -9.08 -47.10 -4.64
CA LEU A 5 -8.84 -45.75 -5.13
C LEU A 5 -8.05 -44.91 -4.09
N GLN A 6 -6.72 -44.87 -4.28
CA GLN A 6 -5.83 -43.88 -3.65
C GLN A 6 -5.96 -42.51 -4.31
N SER A 7 -7.17 -41.93 -4.43
CA SER A 7 -7.35 -40.65 -5.10
C SER A 7 -7.75 -39.47 -4.19
N ASN A 8 -7.65 -39.60 -2.86
CA ASN A 8 -8.17 -38.56 -1.94
C ASN A 8 -7.12 -38.02 -0.96
N ARG A 9 -5.84 -37.92 -1.31
CA ARG A 9 -4.83 -37.29 -0.44
C ARG A 9 -4.05 -36.12 -1.03
N ILE A 10 -4.44 -35.61 -2.18
CA ILE A 10 -3.82 -34.39 -2.76
C ILE A 10 -4.60 -33.13 -2.33
N GLY A 11 -5.87 -33.25 -1.96
CA GLY A 11 -6.72 -32.14 -1.54
C GLY A 11 -6.42 -31.55 -0.15
N ASP A 12 -5.97 -32.35 0.80
CA ASP A 12 -5.82 -31.94 2.21
C ASP A 12 -4.40 -31.48 2.59
N LYS A 13 -3.46 -31.46 1.68
CA LYS A 13 -2.07 -31.06 1.93
C LYS A 13 -1.72 -29.65 1.42
N ILE A 14 -2.70 -28.90 0.95
CA ILE A 14 -2.60 -27.45 0.67
C ILE A 14 -3.34 -26.69 1.79
N MET A 15 -3.00 -26.92 3.03
CA MET A 15 -2.90 -25.81 3.98
C MET A 15 -1.66 -25.05 3.52
N SER A 16 -1.87 -24.05 2.70
CA SER A 16 -0.81 -23.28 2.06
C SER A 16 0.13 -22.78 3.15
N GLU A 17 1.35 -23.25 3.10
CA GLU A 17 2.44 -22.63 3.84
C GLU A 17 2.30 -21.13 3.62
N LYS A 18 2.17 -20.35 4.70
CA LYS A 18 1.93 -18.89 4.62
C LYS A 18 2.97 -18.29 3.66
N SER A 19 2.54 -17.77 2.51
CA SER A 19 3.41 -17.38 1.37
C SER A 19 4.44 -16.31 1.71
N LEU A 20 4.21 -15.55 2.79
CA LEU A 20 5.10 -14.50 3.29
C LEU A 20 5.72 -14.84 4.65
N LYS A 21 5.73 -16.12 5.04
CA LYS A 21 6.38 -16.55 6.29
C LYS A 21 7.85 -16.13 6.30
N ASN A 22 8.31 -15.61 7.44
CA ASN A 22 9.67 -15.06 7.64
C ASN A 22 9.99 -13.83 6.77
N LYS A 23 8.98 -13.15 6.23
CA LYS A 23 9.12 -11.85 5.58
C LYS A 23 8.74 -10.74 6.54
N THR A 24 9.28 -9.56 6.30
CA THR A 24 8.98 -8.34 7.04
C THR A 24 8.45 -7.29 6.08
N ALA A 25 7.33 -6.67 6.40
CA ALA A 25 6.71 -5.62 5.61
C ALA A 25 6.64 -4.29 6.37
N LEU A 26 7.09 -3.22 5.72
CA LEU A 26 6.88 -1.84 6.14
C LEU A 26 5.75 -1.24 5.31
N ILE A 27 4.68 -0.79 5.96
CA ILE A 27 3.52 -0.16 5.33
C ILE A 27 3.37 1.28 5.86
N THR A 28 3.26 2.25 4.96
CA THR A 28 3.03 3.64 5.37
C THR A 28 1.56 4.03 5.29
N GLY A 29 1.09 4.85 6.24
CA GLY A 29 -0.25 5.43 6.19
C GLY A 29 -1.39 4.47 6.56
N ALA A 30 -1.28 3.79 7.71
CA ALA A 30 -2.32 2.89 8.22
C ALA A 30 -2.96 3.45 9.52
N SER A 31 -3.56 4.65 9.43
CA SER A 31 -4.18 5.32 10.60
C SER A 31 -5.55 4.76 10.95
N ARG A 32 -6.33 4.33 9.95
CA ARG A 32 -7.75 3.95 10.07
C ARG A 32 -7.98 2.51 9.64
N LEU A 33 -8.82 1.79 10.37
CA LEU A 33 -9.16 0.39 10.08
C LEU A 33 -9.83 0.21 8.71
N GLN A 34 -10.62 1.19 8.27
CA GLN A 34 -11.27 1.19 6.94
C GLN A 34 -10.33 1.64 5.80
N GLY A 35 -9.04 1.87 6.09
CA GLY A 35 -8.07 2.34 5.10
C GLY A 35 -7.42 1.21 4.30
N ILE A 36 -6.95 1.52 3.08
CA ILE A 36 -6.18 0.58 2.24
C ILE A 36 -4.90 0.12 2.97
N GLY A 37 -4.24 1.02 3.72
CA GLY A 37 -3.05 0.69 4.50
C GLY A 37 -3.31 -0.38 5.56
N ALA A 38 -4.41 -0.27 6.31
CA ALA A 38 -4.81 -1.25 7.31
C ALA A 38 -5.18 -2.60 6.68
N ALA A 39 -6.02 -2.59 5.64
CA ALA A 39 -6.38 -3.81 4.91
C ALA A 39 -5.13 -4.51 4.32
N THR A 40 -4.18 -3.73 3.80
CA THR A 40 -2.90 -4.25 3.31
C THR A 40 -2.08 -4.88 4.43
N ALA A 41 -1.93 -4.20 5.57
CA ALA A 41 -1.19 -4.71 6.72
C ALA A 41 -1.79 -6.03 7.23
N MET A 42 -3.12 -6.11 7.37
CA MET A 42 -3.82 -7.32 7.75
C MET A 42 -3.60 -8.45 6.72
N LYS A 43 -3.72 -8.14 5.42
CA LYS A 43 -3.57 -9.16 4.36
C LYS A 43 -2.17 -9.74 4.27
N LEU A 44 -1.12 -8.91 4.44
CA LEU A 44 0.26 -9.39 4.51
C LEU A 44 0.52 -10.20 5.78
N ALA A 45 -0.08 -9.83 6.91
CA ALA A 45 -0.02 -10.58 8.17
C ALA A 45 -0.69 -11.96 8.08
N GLU A 46 -1.88 -12.04 7.45
CA GLU A 46 -2.56 -13.32 7.13
C GLU A 46 -1.65 -14.24 6.31
N ALA A 47 -0.90 -13.67 5.37
CA ALA A 47 0.09 -14.38 4.57
C ALA A 47 1.38 -14.73 5.34
N GLY A 48 1.52 -14.29 6.58
CA GLY A 48 2.59 -14.67 7.50
C GLY A 48 3.74 -13.68 7.64
N ALA A 49 3.63 -12.49 7.09
CA ALA A 49 4.65 -11.46 7.25
C ALA A 49 4.58 -10.79 8.64
N ASP A 50 5.75 -10.50 9.22
CA ASP A 50 5.85 -9.57 10.33
C ASP A 50 5.65 -8.14 9.82
N ILE A 51 4.89 -7.32 10.57
CA ILE A 51 4.42 -6.02 10.11
C ILE A 51 5.03 -4.88 10.91
N TYR A 52 5.47 -3.86 10.20
CA TYR A 52 5.69 -2.53 10.75
C TYR A 52 4.83 -1.54 9.97
N PHE A 53 4.00 -0.75 10.63
CA PHE A 53 3.21 0.27 9.94
C PHE A 53 3.40 1.66 10.55
N THR A 54 3.26 2.69 9.69
CA THR A 54 3.23 4.08 10.15
C THR A 54 1.84 4.67 10.00
N TYR A 55 1.56 5.68 10.80
CA TYR A 55 0.33 6.44 10.77
C TYR A 55 0.58 7.90 11.13
N TRP A 56 -0.33 8.78 10.76
CA TRP A 56 -0.27 10.20 11.09
C TRP A 56 -1.68 10.72 11.37
N MET A 57 -2.03 10.85 12.66
CA MET A 57 -3.40 11.16 13.10
C MET A 57 -3.84 12.57 12.74
N ASP A 58 -2.89 13.53 12.67
CA ASP A 58 -3.24 14.93 12.41
C ASP A 58 -3.81 15.17 11.02
N TYR A 59 -3.43 14.37 10.03
CA TYR A 59 -4.05 14.40 8.71
C TYR A 59 -5.51 13.97 8.79
N ASP A 60 -5.77 12.77 9.29
CA ASP A 60 -7.13 12.21 9.34
C ASP A 60 -8.08 13.03 10.22
N ARG A 61 -7.59 13.62 11.33
CA ARG A 61 -8.40 14.54 12.18
C ARG A 61 -8.91 15.76 11.44
N LYS A 62 -8.18 16.26 10.45
CA LYS A 62 -8.55 17.44 9.65
C LYS A 62 -9.50 17.11 8.51
N MET A 63 -9.68 15.83 8.21
CA MET A 63 -10.51 15.36 7.11
C MET A 63 -11.95 15.10 7.55
N PRO A 64 -12.95 15.18 6.64
CA PRO A 64 -14.36 14.96 6.97
C PRO A 64 -14.67 13.60 7.58
N TRP A 65 -13.87 12.58 7.29
CA TRP A 65 -14.04 11.23 7.83
C TRP A 65 -13.48 11.05 9.24
N GLY A 66 -12.59 11.94 9.69
CA GLY A 66 -11.96 11.86 11.01
C GLY A 66 -11.15 10.59 11.24
N VAL A 67 -10.78 10.37 12.50
CA VAL A 67 -10.09 9.16 12.96
C VAL A 67 -10.35 8.95 14.45
N GLU A 68 -10.59 7.71 14.87
CA GLU A 68 -10.63 7.33 16.28
C GLU A 68 -9.21 7.14 16.82
N LYS A 69 -8.94 7.73 17.99
CA LYS A 69 -7.59 7.74 18.59
C LYS A 69 -6.97 6.35 18.77
N ASN A 70 -7.78 5.33 18.97
CA ASN A 70 -7.35 3.97 19.28
C ASN A 70 -7.32 3.03 18.06
N GLU A 71 -7.64 3.50 16.83
CA GLU A 71 -7.63 2.63 15.65
C GLU A 71 -6.24 2.02 15.35
N PRO A 72 -5.11 2.76 15.45
CA PRO A 72 -3.80 2.15 15.26
C PRO A 72 -3.47 1.09 16.32
N ASP A 73 -3.97 1.24 17.57
CA ASP A 73 -3.80 0.22 18.62
C ASP A 73 -4.62 -1.03 18.30
N LYS A 74 -5.87 -0.85 17.90
CA LYS A 74 -6.75 -1.95 17.47
C LYS A 74 -6.15 -2.71 16.28
N LEU A 75 -5.64 -1.98 15.27
CA LEU A 75 -4.99 -2.61 14.10
C LEU A 75 -3.79 -3.46 14.52
N GLN A 76 -2.94 -2.93 15.40
CA GLN A 76 -1.79 -3.66 15.92
C GLN A 76 -2.22 -4.95 16.64
N GLN A 77 -3.23 -4.86 17.49
CA GLN A 77 -3.76 -6.01 18.22
C GLN A 77 -4.32 -7.08 17.25
N ILE A 78 -5.16 -6.69 16.29
CA ILE A 78 -5.72 -7.61 15.28
C ILE A 78 -4.59 -8.34 14.53
N ILE A 79 -3.54 -7.63 14.13
CA ILE A 79 -2.40 -8.23 13.43
C ILE A 79 -1.63 -9.21 14.34
N GLN A 80 -1.43 -8.86 15.60
CA GLN A 80 -0.75 -9.75 16.56
C GLN A 80 -1.55 -11.03 16.85
N GLU A 81 -2.87 -10.95 16.85
CA GLU A 81 -3.76 -12.12 16.98
C GLU A 81 -3.62 -13.13 15.81
N LEU A 82 -3.11 -12.70 14.64
CA LEU A 82 -2.75 -13.58 13.52
C LEU A 82 -1.44 -14.36 13.75
N GLY A 83 -0.75 -14.13 14.88
CA GLY A 83 0.46 -14.83 15.29
C GLY A 83 1.74 -14.32 14.64
N VAL A 84 1.78 -13.10 14.17
CA VAL A 84 2.97 -12.41 13.63
C VAL A 84 3.36 -11.22 14.51
N LYS A 85 4.60 -10.75 14.39
CA LYS A 85 5.02 -9.52 15.07
C LYS A 85 4.39 -8.32 14.40
N CYS A 86 3.95 -7.35 15.20
CA CYS A 86 3.43 -6.10 14.69
C CYS A 86 3.93 -4.92 15.54
N PHE A 87 4.54 -3.95 14.87
CA PHE A 87 4.98 -2.68 15.44
C PHE A 87 4.39 -1.51 14.67
N LYS A 88 4.31 -0.37 15.32
CA LYS A 88 3.79 0.84 14.71
C LYS A 88 4.53 2.08 15.20
N LYS A 89 4.45 3.15 14.43
CA LYS A 89 4.99 4.46 14.80
C LYS A 89 4.14 5.58 14.23
N GLU A 90 3.80 6.54 15.07
CA GLU A 90 3.23 7.79 14.62
C GLU A 90 4.35 8.71 14.17
N LEU A 91 4.29 9.18 12.92
CA LEU A 91 5.24 10.15 12.39
C LEU A 91 4.72 10.85 11.13
N ASP A 92 5.12 12.10 10.95
CA ASP A 92 4.90 12.86 9.73
C ASP A 92 5.98 12.54 8.70
N LEU A 93 5.57 11.98 7.57
CA LEU A 93 6.48 11.67 6.46
C LEU A 93 6.88 12.92 5.64
N ALA A 94 6.24 14.07 5.88
CA ALA A 94 6.68 15.33 5.32
C ALA A 94 8.06 15.75 5.85
N GLU A 95 8.47 15.26 7.02
CA GLU A 95 9.74 15.57 7.63
C GLU A 95 10.82 14.55 7.23
N PRO A 96 11.86 14.91 6.42
CA PRO A 96 12.86 13.96 5.93
C PRO A 96 13.62 13.22 7.04
N GLU A 97 13.86 13.86 8.18
CA GLU A 97 14.52 13.21 9.32
C GLU A 97 13.69 12.08 9.92
N ASN A 98 12.35 12.21 9.91
CA ASN A 98 11.45 11.15 10.36
C ASN A 98 11.60 9.87 9.52
N ILE A 99 11.92 9.99 8.23
CA ILE A 99 12.15 8.84 7.34
C ILE A 99 13.40 8.07 7.80
N LYS A 100 14.49 8.77 8.14
CA LYS A 100 15.71 8.13 8.67
C LYS A 100 15.46 7.46 10.00
N LEU A 101 14.75 8.14 10.91
CA LEU A 101 14.40 7.60 12.22
C LEU A 101 13.48 6.37 12.11
N LEU A 102 12.54 6.40 11.16
CA LEU A 102 11.67 5.25 10.88
C LEU A 102 12.49 4.01 10.49
N LEU A 103 13.42 4.16 9.56
CA LEU A 103 14.19 3.02 9.06
C LEU A 103 15.14 2.46 10.12
N ALA A 104 15.71 3.31 10.96
CA ALA A 104 16.50 2.86 12.12
C ALA A 104 15.64 2.06 13.10
N ASP A 105 14.44 2.53 13.42
CA ASP A 105 13.50 1.86 14.32
C ASP A 105 12.99 0.52 13.75
N VAL A 106 12.69 0.49 12.44
CA VAL A 106 12.32 -0.77 11.76
C VAL A 106 13.46 -1.78 11.81
N GLN A 107 14.69 -1.34 11.55
CA GLN A 107 15.86 -2.22 11.57
C GLN A 107 16.14 -2.77 12.98
N GLU A 108 15.91 -1.98 14.02
CA GLU A 108 16.06 -2.43 15.41
C GLU A 108 15.01 -3.49 15.78
N LYS A 109 13.75 -3.29 15.39
CA LYS A 109 12.62 -4.13 15.82
C LYS A 109 12.38 -5.36 14.96
N LEU A 110 12.57 -5.25 13.64
CA LEU A 110 12.18 -6.28 12.66
C LEU A 110 13.28 -6.67 11.66
N ILE A 111 14.53 -6.17 11.83
CA ILE A 111 15.58 -6.36 10.82
C ILE A 111 15.23 -5.58 9.53
N THR A 112 16.00 -5.75 8.46
CA THR A 112 15.74 -5.09 7.17
C THR A 112 14.43 -5.61 6.55
N PRO A 113 13.47 -4.76 6.18
CA PRO A 113 12.23 -5.21 5.56
C PRO A 113 12.48 -5.86 4.19
N ASP A 114 11.67 -6.88 3.88
CA ASP A 114 11.60 -7.53 2.57
C ASP A 114 10.64 -6.80 1.63
N ILE A 115 9.63 -6.15 2.21
CA ILE A 115 8.51 -5.54 1.51
C ILE A 115 8.34 -4.11 2.01
N LEU A 116 8.27 -3.17 1.08
CA LEU A 116 7.89 -1.78 1.33
C LEU A 116 6.59 -1.48 0.58
N VAL A 117 5.56 -1.02 1.29
CA VAL A 117 4.33 -0.51 0.70
C VAL A 117 4.21 0.98 0.97
N ASN A 118 4.41 1.78 -0.05
CA ASN A 118 4.24 3.23 -0.03
C ASN A 118 2.76 3.55 -0.24
N ASN A 119 1.98 3.58 0.85
CA ASN A 119 0.55 3.84 0.83
C ASN A 119 0.19 5.22 1.40
N ALA A 120 0.99 5.81 2.28
CA ALA A 120 0.72 7.15 2.83
C ALA A 120 0.50 8.16 1.70
N CYS A 121 -0.54 8.97 1.86
CA CYS A 121 -0.95 9.92 0.84
C CYS A 121 -1.55 11.19 1.48
N TYR A 122 -1.25 12.32 0.89
CA TYR A 122 -1.91 13.60 1.11
C TYR A 122 -2.77 13.90 -0.12
N SER A 123 -4.05 14.20 0.09
CA SER A 123 -4.99 14.53 -0.97
C SER A 123 -5.99 15.58 -0.48
N THR A 124 -6.08 16.65 -1.22
CA THR A 124 -7.05 17.73 -1.02
C THR A 124 -7.57 18.20 -2.36
N ASN A 125 -8.78 18.75 -2.37
CA ASN A 125 -9.36 19.30 -3.58
C ASN A 125 -8.71 20.65 -3.93
N ASN A 126 -8.19 20.76 -5.14
CA ASN A 126 -7.61 21.97 -5.68
C ASN A 126 -7.74 22.05 -7.21
N ASN A 127 -7.86 23.25 -7.72
CA ASN A 127 -7.92 23.51 -9.15
C ASN A 127 -7.06 24.75 -9.51
N TYR A 128 -7.00 25.13 -10.78
CA TYR A 128 -6.16 26.22 -11.26
C TYR A 128 -6.47 27.60 -10.63
N GLN A 129 -7.65 27.75 -10.01
CA GLN A 129 -8.07 29.01 -9.41
C GLN A 129 -7.64 29.16 -7.94
N ASN A 130 -7.42 28.05 -7.24
CA ASN A 130 -7.20 28.03 -5.78
C ASN A 130 -5.95 27.26 -5.34
N ILE A 131 -5.10 26.81 -6.27
CA ILE A 131 -3.89 26.09 -5.92
C ILE A 131 -2.81 27.06 -5.48
N GLU A 132 -2.21 26.83 -4.32
CA GLU A 132 -1.14 27.62 -3.73
C GLU A 132 0.13 26.77 -3.55
N ALA A 133 1.28 27.43 -3.42
CA ALA A 133 2.58 26.75 -3.30
C ALA A 133 2.66 25.79 -2.11
N GLU A 134 2.12 26.21 -0.95
CA GLU A 134 2.12 25.40 0.27
C GLU A 134 1.33 24.10 0.10
N GLU A 135 0.28 24.13 -0.70
CA GLU A 135 -0.53 22.95 -0.99
C GLU A 135 0.17 22.00 -1.94
N LEU A 136 0.86 22.54 -2.96
CA LEU A 136 1.73 21.76 -3.83
C LEU A 136 2.86 21.09 -3.05
N ASP A 137 3.49 21.83 -2.14
CA ASP A 137 4.58 21.33 -1.31
C ASP A 137 4.15 20.15 -0.44
N LYS A 138 2.98 20.21 0.18
CA LYS A 138 2.44 19.09 0.99
C LYS A 138 2.20 17.84 0.14
N HIS A 139 1.58 18.00 -1.02
CA HIS A 139 1.39 16.89 -1.96
C HIS A 139 2.74 16.28 -2.38
N TYR A 140 3.70 17.13 -2.76
CA TYR A 140 5.04 16.70 -3.12
C TYR A 140 5.76 15.98 -1.98
N GLN A 141 5.74 16.57 -0.78
CA GLN A 141 6.46 16.06 0.39
C GLN A 141 6.01 14.65 0.78
N ILE A 142 4.70 14.41 0.82
CA ILE A 142 4.13 13.13 1.23
C ILE A 142 4.09 12.14 0.06
N ASN A 143 3.48 12.52 -1.08
CA ASN A 143 3.17 11.56 -2.13
C ASN A 143 4.40 11.17 -2.95
N LEU A 144 5.35 12.08 -3.17
CA LEU A 144 6.50 11.82 -4.03
C LEU A 144 7.82 11.75 -3.25
N ARG A 145 8.19 12.80 -2.51
CA ARG A 145 9.48 12.86 -1.82
C ARG A 145 9.63 11.74 -0.80
N ALA A 146 8.62 11.51 0.05
CA ALA A 146 8.67 10.44 1.03
C ALA A 146 8.73 9.06 0.34
N THR A 147 7.92 8.82 -0.69
CA THR A 147 7.93 7.60 -1.50
C THR A 147 9.30 7.32 -2.09
N LEU A 148 9.93 8.32 -2.71
CA LEU A 148 11.26 8.18 -3.30
C LEU A 148 12.34 7.92 -2.24
N LEU A 149 12.34 8.68 -1.14
CA LEU A 149 13.33 8.51 -0.06
C LEU A 149 13.20 7.14 0.60
N LEU A 150 11.99 6.70 0.94
CA LEU A 150 11.75 5.36 1.51
C LEU A 150 12.20 4.26 0.57
N SER A 151 11.86 4.34 -0.71
CA SER A 151 12.28 3.37 -1.72
C SER A 151 13.80 3.31 -1.88
N SER A 152 14.46 4.48 -1.90
CA SER A 152 15.92 4.59 -2.00
C SER A 152 16.63 4.02 -0.76
N TYR A 153 16.12 4.31 0.43
CA TYR A 153 16.68 3.77 1.67
C TYR A 153 16.45 2.26 1.78
N PHE A 154 15.25 1.79 1.44
CA PHE A 154 14.94 0.37 1.36
C PHE A 154 15.94 -0.36 0.46
N ALA A 155 16.15 0.13 -0.76
CA ALA A 155 17.07 -0.47 -1.73
C ALA A 155 18.53 -0.48 -1.26
N ARG A 156 18.98 0.56 -0.53
CA ARG A 156 20.33 0.61 0.05
C ARG A 156 20.50 -0.34 1.23
N SER A 157 19.47 -0.53 2.03
CA SER A 157 19.52 -1.42 3.20
C SER A 157 19.27 -2.88 2.86
N PHE A 158 18.65 -3.19 1.72
CA PHE A 158 18.36 -4.55 1.28
C PHE A 158 19.66 -5.31 0.98
N LYS A 159 19.93 -6.39 1.75
CA LYS A 159 21.18 -7.16 1.70
C LYS A 159 21.03 -8.56 1.09
N LYS A 160 19.80 -8.99 0.80
CA LYS A 160 19.54 -10.29 0.18
C LYS A 160 19.81 -10.20 -1.33
N GLU A 161 20.15 -11.32 -1.95
CA GLU A 161 20.41 -11.37 -3.40
C GLU A 161 19.14 -11.10 -4.23
N LYS A 162 17.97 -11.49 -3.70
CA LYS A 162 16.67 -11.32 -4.35
C LYS A 162 15.51 -11.36 -3.36
N GLY A 163 14.35 -10.98 -3.84
CA GLY A 163 13.10 -11.08 -3.10
C GLY A 163 12.68 -9.79 -2.41
N GLY A 164 13.32 -8.66 -2.72
CA GLY A 164 12.85 -7.34 -2.31
C GLY A 164 11.61 -6.93 -3.11
N ARG A 165 10.66 -6.25 -2.46
CA ARG A 165 9.41 -5.79 -3.05
C ARG A 165 9.13 -4.35 -2.66
N ILE A 166 8.95 -3.48 -3.64
CA ILE A 166 8.46 -2.11 -3.45
C ILE A 166 7.13 -2.02 -4.18
N ILE A 167 6.08 -1.63 -3.46
CA ILE A 167 4.73 -1.48 -4.00
C ILE A 167 4.23 -0.08 -3.66
N ASN A 168 3.98 0.71 -4.71
CA ASN A 168 3.52 2.08 -4.59
C ASN A 168 2.01 2.16 -4.81
N LEU A 169 1.27 2.91 -3.98
CA LEU A 169 -0.13 3.22 -4.27
C LEU A 169 -0.19 4.43 -5.19
N SER A 170 -0.60 4.18 -6.44
CA SER A 170 -0.86 5.17 -7.48
C SER A 170 -2.35 5.57 -7.50
N SER A 171 -2.84 6.06 -8.62
CA SER A 171 -4.24 6.42 -8.87
C SER A 171 -4.57 6.31 -10.37
N GLY A 172 -5.78 6.71 -10.75
CA GLY A 172 -6.28 6.62 -12.12
C GLY A 172 -5.94 7.81 -13.04
N GLN A 173 -5.01 8.70 -12.66
CA GLN A 173 -4.67 9.93 -13.40
C GLN A 173 -4.23 9.67 -14.87
N PHE A 174 -3.67 8.51 -15.16
CA PHE A 174 -3.28 8.15 -16.53
C PHE A 174 -4.45 7.63 -17.40
N LYS A 175 -5.63 7.39 -16.80
CA LYS A 175 -6.82 6.92 -17.50
C LYS A 175 -7.74 8.05 -17.96
N GLY A 176 -7.67 9.20 -17.31
CA GLY A 176 -8.50 10.35 -17.63
C GLY A 176 -8.25 11.53 -16.69
N PRO A 177 -8.89 12.67 -16.97
CA PRO A 177 -8.72 13.86 -16.13
C PRO A 177 -9.26 13.65 -14.72
N MET A 178 -8.57 14.22 -13.74
CA MET A 178 -8.99 14.30 -12.35
C MET A 178 -9.25 15.77 -11.98
N GLU A 179 -10.45 16.23 -12.33
CA GLU A 179 -10.87 17.59 -12.07
C GLU A 179 -10.91 17.87 -10.56
N ASN A 180 -10.45 19.06 -10.16
CA ASN A 180 -10.30 19.47 -8.75
C ASN A 180 -9.30 18.66 -7.93
N GLU A 181 -8.42 17.89 -8.55
CA GLU A 181 -7.37 17.10 -7.89
C GLU A 181 -6.02 17.26 -8.62
N ILE A 182 -5.71 18.45 -9.17
CA ILE A 182 -4.56 18.63 -10.07
C ILE A 182 -3.21 18.41 -9.38
N ALA A 183 -3.03 18.84 -8.13
CA ALA A 183 -1.81 18.57 -7.37
C ALA A 183 -1.64 17.08 -7.05
N TYR A 184 -2.73 16.43 -6.65
CA TYR A 184 -2.76 15.00 -6.41
C TYR A 184 -2.42 14.20 -7.67
N ALA A 185 -3.11 14.46 -8.78
CA ALA A 185 -2.89 13.81 -10.07
C ALA A 185 -1.44 13.97 -10.56
N ALA A 186 -0.87 15.18 -10.42
CA ALA A 186 0.52 15.45 -10.80
C ALA A 186 1.51 14.59 -9.98
N THR A 187 1.32 14.49 -8.65
CA THR A 187 2.19 13.67 -7.81
C THR A 187 2.02 12.17 -8.06
N LYS A 188 0.82 11.69 -8.35
CA LYS A 188 0.58 10.29 -8.69
C LYS A 188 1.15 9.92 -10.07
N GLY A 189 1.10 10.82 -11.05
CA GLY A 189 1.83 10.65 -12.32
C GLY A 189 3.34 10.57 -12.12
N ALA A 190 3.90 11.37 -11.20
CA ALA A 190 5.31 11.27 -10.84
C ALA A 190 5.65 9.94 -10.13
N VAL A 191 4.76 9.39 -9.31
CA VAL A 191 4.93 8.05 -8.70
C VAL A 191 4.94 6.95 -9.75
N ASP A 192 4.14 7.06 -10.82
CA ASP A 192 4.16 6.09 -11.93
C ASP A 192 5.51 6.13 -12.66
N ALA A 193 5.99 7.33 -13.02
CA ALA A 193 7.31 7.49 -13.65
C ALA A 193 8.45 7.00 -12.74
N LEU A 194 8.36 7.28 -11.44
CA LEU A 194 9.30 6.77 -10.43
C LEU A 194 9.29 5.24 -10.37
N THR A 195 8.13 4.62 -10.40
CA THR A 195 7.96 3.15 -10.36
C THR A 195 8.70 2.49 -11.52
N ILE A 196 8.49 2.96 -12.75
CA ILE A 196 9.15 2.43 -13.95
C ILE A 196 10.67 2.60 -13.86
N SER A 197 11.14 3.78 -13.47
CA SER A 197 12.56 4.09 -13.40
C SER A 197 13.28 3.27 -12.33
N LEU A 198 12.71 3.18 -11.11
CA LEU A 198 13.27 2.37 -10.03
C LEU A 198 13.23 0.88 -10.33
N ALA A 199 12.22 0.39 -11.05
CA ALA A 199 12.14 -1.01 -11.44
C ALA A 199 13.37 -1.42 -12.28
N ALA A 200 13.72 -0.62 -13.28
CA ALA A 200 14.89 -0.86 -14.12
C ALA A 200 16.21 -0.80 -13.32
N GLU A 201 16.34 0.19 -12.43
CA GLU A 201 17.55 0.40 -11.64
C GLU A 201 17.74 -0.67 -10.56
N LEU A 202 16.65 -1.17 -9.97
CA LEU A 202 16.69 -2.10 -8.84
C LEU A 202 16.55 -3.58 -9.22
N ALA A 203 16.18 -3.90 -10.46
CA ALA A 203 16.10 -5.28 -10.94
C ALA A 203 17.42 -6.05 -10.74
N PRO A 204 18.63 -5.48 -11.01
CA PRO A 204 19.90 -6.17 -10.75
C PRO A 204 20.16 -6.46 -9.27
N LYS A 205 19.43 -5.80 -8.36
CA LYS A 205 19.48 -6.04 -6.90
C LYS A 205 18.44 -7.07 -6.44
N GLY A 206 17.70 -7.70 -7.35
CA GLY A 206 16.63 -8.64 -7.03
C GLY A 206 15.44 -8.00 -6.33
N ILE A 207 15.17 -6.72 -6.58
CA ILE A 207 14.05 -5.95 -6.04
C ILE A 207 13.08 -5.65 -7.18
N THR A 208 11.81 -6.02 -7.04
CA THR A 208 10.75 -5.59 -7.95
C THR A 208 10.10 -4.31 -7.44
N VAL A 209 9.70 -3.44 -8.36
CA VAL A 209 9.00 -2.18 -8.06
C VAL A 209 7.76 -2.10 -8.94
N ASN A 210 6.57 -2.06 -8.33
CA ASN A 210 5.31 -1.94 -9.04
C ASN A 210 4.40 -0.91 -8.37
N ALA A 211 3.44 -0.38 -9.11
CA ALA A 211 2.42 0.49 -8.58
C ALA A 211 1.03 -0.15 -8.73
N VAL A 212 0.13 0.17 -7.81
CA VAL A 212 -1.26 -0.25 -7.83
C VAL A 212 -2.15 0.98 -7.90
N ASN A 213 -2.98 1.06 -8.94
CA ASN A 213 -4.12 1.97 -8.98
C ASN A 213 -5.33 1.25 -8.36
N PRO A 214 -5.79 1.68 -7.16
CA PRO A 214 -6.93 1.05 -6.49
C PRO A 214 -8.29 1.45 -7.11
N GLY A 215 -8.32 2.50 -7.94
CA GLY A 215 -9.55 3.16 -8.35
C GLY A 215 -10.33 3.76 -7.17
N PRO A 216 -11.56 4.22 -7.40
CA PRO A 216 -12.42 4.70 -6.32
C PRO A 216 -12.73 3.59 -5.32
N THR A 217 -12.13 3.69 -4.14
CA THR A 217 -12.24 2.70 -3.06
C THR A 217 -12.94 3.32 -1.87
N ASP A 218 -13.92 2.62 -1.30
CA ASP A 218 -14.68 3.10 -0.13
C ASP A 218 -13.87 2.95 1.16
N THR A 219 -13.08 3.96 1.46
CA THR A 219 -12.35 4.08 2.74
C THR A 219 -13.05 5.03 3.71
N GLY A 220 -14.35 5.28 3.55
CA GLY A 220 -15.14 6.17 4.41
C GLY A 220 -15.15 7.64 4.00
N TRP A 221 -14.48 8.02 2.91
CA TRP A 221 -14.47 9.41 2.43
C TRP A 221 -15.66 9.76 1.53
N MET A 222 -16.32 8.75 0.96
CA MET A 222 -17.43 8.94 0.03
C MET A 222 -18.75 9.16 0.81
N ASN A 223 -19.45 10.24 0.52
CA ASN A 223 -20.84 10.39 0.95
C ASN A 223 -21.78 9.52 0.09
N GLN A 224 -23.03 9.36 0.54
CA GLN A 224 -24.00 8.48 -0.12
C GLN A 224 -24.27 8.87 -1.58
N LYS A 225 -24.39 10.17 -1.87
CA LYS A 225 -24.62 10.66 -3.22
C LYS A 225 -23.48 10.28 -4.17
N LEU A 226 -22.24 10.48 -3.75
CA LEU A 226 -21.06 10.11 -4.52
C LEU A 226 -20.99 8.59 -4.76
N LYS A 227 -21.32 7.77 -3.74
CA LYS A 227 -21.39 6.31 -3.89
C LYS A 227 -22.39 5.91 -4.99
N GLU A 228 -23.57 6.50 -5.01
CA GLU A 228 -24.60 6.23 -6.02
C GLU A 228 -24.18 6.65 -7.43
N GLU A 229 -23.46 7.77 -7.56
CA GLU A 229 -22.90 8.23 -8.83
C GLU A 229 -21.77 7.31 -9.33
N LEU A 230 -20.83 6.97 -8.47
CA LEU A 230 -19.70 6.10 -8.80
C LEU A 230 -20.16 4.67 -9.11
N LEU A 231 -21.15 4.14 -8.41
CA LEU A 231 -21.67 2.79 -8.62
C LEU A 231 -22.08 2.55 -10.07
N LYS A 232 -22.61 3.56 -10.76
CA LYS A 232 -23.00 3.49 -12.17
C LYS A 232 -21.82 3.28 -13.13
N LYS A 233 -20.61 3.62 -12.68
CA LYS A 233 -19.35 3.51 -13.43
C LYS A 233 -18.61 2.19 -13.18
N PHE A 234 -19.08 1.38 -12.22
CA PHE A 234 -18.49 0.09 -11.90
C PHE A 234 -19.25 -1.06 -12.59
N PRO A 235 -18.71 -1.70 -13.64
CA PRO A 235 -19.40 -2.78 -14.35
C PRO A 235 -19.63 -4.02 -13.46
N GLN A 236 -18.89 -4.18 -12.38
CA GLN A 236 -19.11 -5.27 -11.41
C GLN A 236 -20.25 -4.99 -10.41
N GLY A 237 -20.97 -3.87 -10.51
CA GLY A 237 -22.12 -3.55 -9.67
C GLY A 237 -21.81 -3.24 -8.21
N ARG A 238 -20.55 -2.98 -7.87
CA ARG A 238 -20.13 -2.56 -6.52
C ARG A 238 -18.93 -1.60 -6.57
N ILE A 239 -18.80 -0.78 -5.54
CA ILE A 239 -17.65 0.07 -5.32
C ILE A 239 -16.48 -0.77 -4.78
N GLY A 240 -15.24 -0.42 -5.13
CA GLY A 240 -14.03 -1.05 -4.62
C GLY A 240 -13.94 -0.94 -3.10
N GLN A 241 -13.44 -2.00 -2.47
CA GLN A 241 -13.17 -2.07 -1.03
C GLN A 241 -11.66 -2.13 -0.79
N PRO A 242 -11.17 -1.70 0.37
CA PRO A 242 -9.73 -1.76 0.72
C PRO A 242 -9.11 -3.15 0.51
N GLU A 243 -9.88 -4.20 0.77
CA GLU A 243 -9.46 -5.61 0.62
C GLU A 243 -9.18 -5.99 -0.83
N ASP A 244 -9.84 -5.35 -1.80
CA ASP A 244 -9.59 -5.62 -3.22
C ASP A 244 -8.16 -5.21 -3.60
N THR A 245 -7.74 -4.04 -3.16
CA THR A 245 -6.36 -3.56 -3.32
C THR A 245 -5.38 -4.40 -2.51
N ALA A 246 -5.70 -4.73 -1.26
CA ALA A 246 -4.85 -5.50 -0.38
C ALA A 246 -4.53 -6.90 -0.94
N LYS A 247 -5.47 -7.55 -1.63
CA LYS A 247 -5.25 -8.84 -2.32
C LYS A 247 -4.18 -8.71 -3.41
N LEU A 248 -4.25 -7.67 -4.24
CA LEU A 248 -3.26 -7.44 -5.29
C LEU A 248 -1.89 -7.09 -4.68
N VAL A 249 -1.84 -6.25 -3.64
CA VAL A 249 -0.59 -5.94 -2.94
C VAL A 249 0.03 -7.22 -2.36
N SER A 250 -0.76 -8.10 -1.75
CA SER A 250 -0.28 -9.38 -1.21
C SER A 250 0.27 -10.29 -2.31
N PHE A 251 -0.37 -10.35 -3.47
CA PHE A 251 0.14 -11.08 -4.63
C PHE A 251 1.47 -10.50 -5.11
N LEU A 252 1.57 -9.19 -5.29
CA LEU A 252 2.81 -8.53 -5.72
C LEU A 252 3.95 -8.67 -4.70
N ALA A 253 3.63 -8.83 -3.42
CA ALA A 253 4.59 -9.08 -2.36
C ALA A 253 5.11 -10.54 -2.36
N SER A 254 4.40 -11.45 -2.98
CA SER A 254 4.69 -12.88 -2.97
C SER A 254 5.78 -13.31 -3.97
N LYS A 255 6.14 -14.58 -3.93
CA LYS A 255 7.09 -15.19 -4.88
C LYS A 255 6.46 -15.32 -6.27
N GLU A 256 5.16 -15.53 -6.35
CA GLU A 256 4.42 -15.71 -7.61
C GLU A 256 4.52 -14.50 -8.53
N ALA A 257 4.79 -13.30 -7.96
CA ALA A 257 4.98 -12.06 -8.71
C ALA A 257 6.47 -11.70 -8.95
N GLU A 258 7.41 -12.63 -8.76
CA GLU A 258 8.86 -12.31 -8.86
C GLU A 258 9.31 -11.84 -10.24
N TRP A 259 8.52 -12.09 -11.29
CA TRP A 259 8.80 -11.68 -12.68
C TRP A 259 8.02 -10.43 -13.10
N ILE A 260 7.28 -9.80 -12.18
CA ILE A 260 6.51 -8.58 -12.44
C ILE A 260 7.25 -7.39 -11.82
N THR A 261 7.69 -6.45 -12.67
CA THR A 261 8.37 -5.22 -12.22
C THR A 261 8.19 -4.10 -13.24
N GLY A 262 8.04 -2.87 -12.78
CA GLY A 262 7.84 -1.67 -13.60
C GLY A 262 6.38 -1.46 -14.02
N GLU A 263 5.44 -2.24 -13.48
CA GLU A 263 4.04 -2.20 -13.89
C GLU A 263 3.19 -1.26 -13.01
N ILE A 264 2.23 -0.58 -13.64
CA ILE A 264 1.14 0.15 -12.99
C ILE A 264 -0.13 -0.67 -13.19
N ILE A 265 -0.56 -1.37 -12.15
CA ILE A 265 -1.64 -2.37 -12.24
C ILE A 265 -2.94 -1.81 -11.67
N ASN A 266 -4.02 -1.91 -12.46
CA ASN A 266 -5.34 -1.47 -12.05
C ASN A 266 -6.06 -2.54 -11.21
N SER A 267 -6.48 -2.17 -10.00
CA SER A 267 -7.34 -2.96 -9.10
C SER A 267 -8.67 -2.23 -8.86
N GLU A 268 -9.39 -1.92 -9.93
CA GLU A 268 -10.49 -0.97 -9.92
C GLU A 268 -11.81 -1.53 -10.47
N GLY A 269 -11.96 -2.88 -10.59
CA GLY A 269 -13.20 -3.51 -11.01
C GLY A 269 -13.69 -3.10 -12.41
N GLY A 270 -12.80 -2.61 -13.30
CA GLY A 270 -13.15 -2.13 -14.64
C GLY A 270 -13.82 -0.74 -14.64
N PHE A 271 -13.60 0.07 -13.61
CA PHE A 271 -14.13 1.45 -13.50
C PHE A 271 -13.87 2.27 -14.78
N LYS A 272 -14.92 3.02 -15.23
CA LYS A 272 -14.93 3.77 -16.50
C LYS A 272 -15.23 5.24 -16.27
#